data_746ed39daaff1aee12c90b27a6f56f98
#
_entry.id   746ed39daaff1aee12c90b27a6f56f98
#
_cell.length_a   1.000
_cell.length_b   1.000
_cell.length_c   1.000
_cell.angle_alpha   90.00
_cell.angle_beta   90.00
_cell.angle_gamma   90.00
#
_symmetry.space_group_name_H-M   'P 1'
#
loop_
_entity.id
_entity.type
_entity.pdbx_description
1 polymer ?
#
loop_
_entity_poly.entity_id
_entity_poly.type
_entity_poly.pdbx_seq_one_letter_code
_entity_poly.pdbx_strand_id
1 'polypeptide(L)'
;MLYTLHGEARAEGGDLVWVDHDTLAVGLGFRTNAEGLLQLREALTAIGVKVIPVELPFYTGPQACLHLLSLISIVDYYTAVVYPPLLSVPFWQELQRRDFQLIEIPEKEFPTMGTNVLALAPRKCLMLEGNPITKRLLEDAGCEVMTYRGNEISLKAEGGPTCLTRPIWRGE
;
A
#
# COMPACT_ATOMS: atom_id res chain seq x y z
N MET A 1 12.22 -15.56 -13.38
CA MET A 1 12.78 -14.56 -12.41
C MET A 1 13.21 -13.36 -13.24
N LEU A 2 12.67 -12.18 -12.95
CA LEU A 2 13.01 -10.97 -13.70
C LEU A 2 14.36 -10.38 -13.23
N TYR A 3 14.53 -10.27 -11.93
CA TYR A 3 15.70 -9.66 -11.31
C TYR A 3 15.90 -10.18 -9.87
N THR A 4 17.12 -10.18 -9.38
CA THR A 4 17.47 -10.46 -7.98
C THR A 4 18.28 -9.31 -7.44
N LEU A 5 17.83 -8.70 -6.33
CA LEU A 5 18.61 -7.68 -5.64
C LEU A 5 19.92 -8.25 -5.13
N HIS A 6 20.99 -7.46 -5.17
CA HIS A 6 22.33 -7.89 -4.74
C HIS A 6 23.01 -6.84 -3.86
N GLY A 7 24.14 -7.21 -3.23
CA GLY A 7 24.85 -6.34 -2.30
C GLY A 7 24.00 -6.02 -1.07
N GLU A 8 23.99 -4.74 -0.66
CA GLU A 8 23.24 -4.24 0.48
C GLU A 8 21.80 -3.81 0.14
N ALA A 9 21.36 -4.03 -1.11
CA ALA A 9 20.02 -3.67 -1.57
C ALA A 9 18.94 -4.45 -0.83
N ARG A 10 17.95 -3.73 -0.29
CA ARG A 10 16.79 -4.29 0.40
C ARG A 10 15.51 -3.65 -0.14
N ALA A 11 14.51 -4.49 -0.42
CA ALA A 11 13.17 -4.06 -0.75
C ALA A 11 12.16 -5.10 -0.27
N GLU A 12 11.19 -4.66 0.51
CA GLU A 12 10.10 -5.50 0.98
C GLU A 12 8.82 -5.25 0.16
N GLY A 13 8.06 -6.30 -0.10
CA GLY A 13 6.83 -6.24 -0.92
C GLY A 13 5.79 -5.25 -0.38
N GLY A 14 5.77 -5.01 0.94
CA GLY A 14 4.89 -4.04 1.57
C GLY A 14 5.17 -2.58 1.19
N ASP A 15 6.38 -2.28 0.71
CA ASP A 15 6.79 -0.96 0.23
C ASP A 15 6.56 -0.77 -1.27
N LEU A 16 6.09 -1.79 -1.98
CA LEU A 16 5.92 -1.76 -3.43
C LEU A 16 4.43 -1.62 -3.77
N VAL A 17 4.02 -0.44 -4.23
CA VAL A 17 2.64 -0.12 -4.56
C VAL A 17 2.53 0.27 -6.03
N TRP A 18 1.83 -0.53 -6.82
CA TRP A 18 1.45 -0.15 -8.17
C TRP A 18 0.40 0.95 -8.11
N VAL A 19 0.76 2.14 -8.59
CA VAL A 19 -0.16 3.29 -8.69
C VAL A 19 -1.06 3.13 -9.91
N ASP A 20 -0.48 2.67 -10.99
CA ASP A 20 -1.15 2.27 -12.23
C ASP A 20 -0.37 1.13 -12.93
N HIS A 21 -0.68 0.86 -14.22
CA HIS A 21 -0.08 -0.25 -14.97
C HIS A 21 1.40 -0.07 -15.26
N ASP A 22 1.92 1.16 -15.26
CA ASP A 22 3.31 1.48 -15.62
C ASP A 22 4.06 2.27 -14.54
N THR A 23 3.45 2.51 -13.38
CA THR A 23 4.07 3.30 -12.31
C THR A 23 4.06 2.54 -10.99
N LEU A 24 5.25 2.27 -10.46
CA LEU A 24 5.48 1.65 -9.15
C LEU A 24 5.95 2.71 -8.14
N ALA A 25 5.20 2.92 -7.06
CA ALA A 25 5.67 3.66 -5.89
C ALA A 25 6.45 2.72 -4.97
N VAL A 26 7.61 3.19 -4.50
CA VAL A 26 8.51 2.43 -3.61
C VAL A 26 8.72 3.22 -2.33
N GLY A 27 8.22 2.69 -1.21
CA GLY A 27 8.42 3.23 0.13
C GLY A 27 9.88 3.12 0.55
N LEU A 28 10.49 4.23 0.97
CA LEU A 28 11.84 4.28 1.52
C LEU A 28 11.78 4.46 3.03
N GLY A 29 12.32 3.50 3.76
CA GLY A 29 12.28 3.48 5.21
C GLY A 29 13.27 2.47 5.80
N PHE A 30 12.93 1.93 6.95
CA PHE A 30 13.78 0.94 7.61
C PHE A 30 13.86 -0.41 6.87
N ARG A 31 12.85 -0.74 6.06
CA ARG A 31 12.69 -2.05 5.42
C ARG A 31 13.20 -2.06 3.98
N THR A 32 13.02 -0.96 3.27
CA THR A 32 13.48 -0.76 1.89
C THR A 32 14.43 0.41 1.86
N ASN A 33 15.62 0.22 1.28
CA ASN A 33 16.66 1.23 1.24
C ASN A 33 16.87 1.84 -0.15
N ALA A 34 17.69 2.91 -0.21
CA ALA A 34 17.99 3.61 -1.45
C ALA A 34 18.65 2.70 -2.51
N GLU A 35 19.50 1.76 -2.08
CA GLU A 35 20.14 0.82 -2.98
C GLU A 35 19.11 -0.13 -3.61
N GLY A 36 18.14 -0.62 -2.82
CA GLY A 36 17.02 -1.42 -3.32
C GLY A 36 16.17 -0.65 -4.33
N LEU A 37 15.87 0.62 -4.05
CA LEU A 37 15.16 1.49 -5.00
C LEU A 37 15.92 1.65 -6.32
N LEU A 38 17.24 1.90 -6.27
CA LEU A 38 18.06 2.08 -7.47
C LEU A 38 18.04 0.83 -8.35
N GLN A 39 18.25 -0.34 -7.77
CA GLN A 39 18.25 -1.60 -8.49
C GLN A 39 16.85 -1.94 -9.05
N LEU A 40 15.78 -1.71 -8.30
CA LEU A 40 14.41 -1.85 -8.79
C LEU A 40 14.13 -0.91 -9.96
N ARG A 41 14.57 0.34 -9.86
CA ARG A 41 14.41 1.33 -10.94
C ARG A 41 15.13 0.90 -12.20
N GLU A 42 16.38 0.45 -12.10
CA GLU A 42 17.15 -0.04 -13.24
C GLU A 42 16.45 -1.21 -13.94
N ALA A 43 16.07 -2.23 -13.15
CA ALA A 43 15.42 -3.42 -13.67
C ALA A 43 14.06 -3.13 -14.33
N LEU A 44 13.26 -2.24 -13.74
CA LEU A 44 11.89 -1.97 -14.18
C LEU A 44 11.83 -0.93 -15.31
N THR A 45 12.74 0.03 -15.33
CA THR A 45 12.82 1.00 -16.45
C THR A 45 13.11 0.30 -17.78
N ALA A 46 13.86 -0.81 -17.75
CA ALA A 46 14.14 -1.60 -18.95
C ALA A 46 12.88 -2.20 -19.60
N ILE A 47 11.79 -2.32 -18.86
CA ILE A 47 10.49 -2.82 -19.32
C ILE A 47 9.40 -1.73 -19.33
N GLY A 48 9.79 -0.46 -19.30
CA GLY A 48 8.89 0.69 -19.43
C GLY A 48 8.18 1.13 -18.16
N VAL A 49 8.55 0.59 -16.98
CA VAL A 49 7.93 0.94 -15.70
C VAL A 49 8.64 2.12 -15.05
N LYS A 50 7.88 3.16 -14.71
CA LYS A 50 8.33 4.31 -13.92
C LYS A 50 8.37 3.95 -12.43
N VAL A 51 9.48 4.18 -11.77
CA VAL A 51 9.62 3.97 -10.33
C VAL A 51 9.73 5.31 -9.59
N ILE A 52 8.80 5.58 -8.68
CA ILE A 52 8.77 6.81 -7.87
C ILE A 52 9.09 6.49 -6.40
N PRO A 53 10.02 7.22 -5.76
CA PRO A 53 10.31 7.06 -4.34
C PRO A 53 9.23 7.71 -3.49
N VAL A 54 8.93 7.09 -2.34
CA VAL A 54 8.03 7.64 -1.31
C VAL A 54 8.73 7.55 0.04
N GLU A 55 9.17 8.68 0.57
CA GLU A 55 9.78 8.72 1.90
C GLU A 55 8.76 8.33 2.98
N LEU A 56 9.10 7.34 3.79
CA LEU A 56 8.31 6.91 4.94
C LEU A 56 8.75 7.64 6.21
N PRO A 57 7.82 7.99 7.11
CA PRO A 57 8.17 8.67 8.35
C PRO A 57 8.86 7.72 9.35
N PHE A 58 9.56 8.28 10.32
CA PHE A 58 10.15 7.53 11.43
C PHE A 58 9.12 6.73 12.23
N TYR A 59 7.88 7.27 12.33
CA TYR A 59 6.76 6.72 13.10
C TYR A 59 7.17 6.39 14.54
N THR A 60 7.20 5.11 14.95
CA THR A 60 7.64 4.66 16.27
C THR A 60 9.04 4.01 16.26
N GLY A 61 9.76 4.17 15.16
CA GLY A 61 11.15 3.71 15.01
C GLY A 61 11.33 2.37 14.32
N PRO A 62 12.55 1.82 14.31
CA PRO A 62 12.92 0.66 13.51
C PRO A 62 12.21 -0.64 13.91
N GLN A 63 11.60 -0.70 15.09
CA GLN A 63 10.83 -1.86 15.55
C GLN A 63 9.41 -1.89 14.96
N ALA A 64 8.92 -0.73 14.47
CA ALA A 64 7.65 -0.68 13.78
C ALA A 64 7.76 -1.28 12.37
N CYS A 65 6.80 -2.13 12.02
CA CYS A 65 6.67 -2.63 10.65
C CYS A 65 5.80 -1.66 9.84
N LEU A 66 6.32 -0.45 9.61
CA LEU A 66 5.63 0.53 8.76
C LEU A 66 6.10 0.37 7.31
N HIS A 67 5.21 -0.08 6.46
CA HIS A 67 5.38 -0.14 5.01
C HIS A 67 4.52 0.92 4.31
N LEU A 68 4.79 1.17 3.04
CA LEU A 68 3.93 2.04 2.23
C LEU A 68 2.48 1.52 2.18
N LEU A 69 2.27 0.19 2.10
CA LEU A 69 0.95 -0.45 2.19
C LEU A 69 0.27 -0.32 3.56
N SER A 70 0.97 0.16 4.59
CA SER A 70 0.34 0.58 5.85
C SER A 70 -0.36 1.94 5.73
N LEU A 71 -0.01 2.74 4.72
CA LEU A 71 -0.47 4.11 4.54
C LEU A 71 -1.42 4.30 3.37
N ILE A 72 -1.41 3.37 2.40
CA ILE A 72 -2.22 3.42 1.20
C ILE A 72 -2.60 2.03 0.70
N SER A 73 -3.83 1.88 0.23
CA SER A 73 -4.28 0.74 -0.56
C SER A 73 -5.03 1.21 -1.80
N ILE A 74 -4.56 0.82 -2.97
CA ILE A 74 -5.25 1.11 -4.25
C ILE A 74 -6.40 0.11 -4.40
N VAL A 75 -7.63 0.62 -4.50
CA VAL A 75 -8.85 -0.20 -4.54
C VAL A 75 -9.59 -0.16 -5.87
N ASP A 76 -9.22 0.79 -6.73
CA ASP A 76 -9.69 0.92 -8.11
C ASP A 76 -8.63 1.70 -8.91
N TYR A 77 -8.80 1.86 -10.22
CA TYR A 77 -7.86 2.56 -11.11
C TYR A 77 -7.48 3.97 -10.63
N TYR A 78 -8.43 4.70 -10.04
CA TYR A 78 -8.25 6.06 -9.53
C TYR A 78 -8.87 6.24 -8.14
N THR A 79 -8.90 5.18 -7.32
CA THR A 79 -9.43 5.25 -5.96
C THR A 79 -8.48 4.56 -4.99
N ALA A 80 -8.11 5.26 -3.93
CA ALA A 80 -7.22 4.74 -2.89
C ALA A 80 -7.75 5.06 -1.50
N VAL A 81 -7.57 4.12 -0.57
CA VAL A 81 -7.70 4.35 0.87
C VAL A 81 -6.36 4.83 1.39
N VAL A 82 -6.34 5.92 2.16
CA VAL A 82 -5.11 6.55 2.63
C VAL A 82 -5.18 6.97 4.10
N TYR A 83 -4.02 7.05 4.74
CA TYR A 83 -3.83 7.70 6.05
C TYR A 83 -2.91 8.91 5.90
N PRO A 84 -3.46 10.12 5.65
CA PRO A 84 -2.70 11.32 5.33
C PRO A 84 -1.66 11.74 6.37
N PRO A 85 -1.90 11.60 7.70
CA PRO A 85 -0.94 12.10 8.70
C PRO A 85 0.47 11.51 8.61
N LEU A 86 0.62 10.34 7.99
CA LEU A 86 1.92 9.68 7.80
C LEU A 86 2.34 9.59 6.33
N LEU A 87 1.52 10.08 5.40
CA LEU A 87 1.82 10.06 3.98
C LEU A 87 2.71 11.26 3.61
N SER A 88 3.76 11.04 2.81
CA SER A 88 4.63 12.15 2.39
C SER A 88 3.89 13.12 1.46
N VAL A 89 4.12 14.42 1.65
CA VAL A 89 3.48 15.48 0.85
C VAL A 89 3.72 15.31 -0.66
N PRO A 90 4.93 14.99 -1.14
CA PRO A 90 5.14 14.78 -2.58
C PRO A 90 4.31 13.62 -3.15
N PHE A 91 4.12 12.55 -2.39
CA PHE A 91 3.31 11.41 -2.85
C PHE A 91 1.82 11.73 -2.85
N TRP A 92 1.32 12.43 -1.81
CA TRP A 92 -0.04 12.98 -1.78
C TRP A 92 -0.32 13.84 -3.03
N GLN A 93 0.57 14.78 -3.34
CA GLN A 93 0.46 15.64 -4.52
C GLN A 93 0.52 14.85 -5.84
N GLU A 94 1.31 13.77 -5.90
CA GLU A 94 1.34 12.87 -7.06
C GLU A 94 0.00 12.18 -7.28
N LEU A 95 -0.62 11.67 -6.22
CA LEU A 95 -1.95 11.06 -6.29
C LEU A 95 -3.02 12.08 -6.72
N GLN A 96 -2.97 13.31 -6.20
CA GLN A 96 -3.87 14.38 -6.62
C GLN A 96 -3.70 14.74 -8.11
N ARG A 97 -2.45 14.87 -8.60
CA ARG A 97 -2.16 15.14 -10.03
C ARG A 97 -2.64 14.03 -10.98
N ARG A 98 -2.86 12.83 -10.44
CA ARG A 98 -3.42 11.68 -11.16
C ARG A 98 -4.92 11.54 -10.99
N ASP A 99 -5.59 12.56 -10.42
CA ASP A 99 -7.02 12.59 -10.16
C ASP A 99 -7.55 11.42 -9.30
N PHE A 100 -6.73 10.95 -8.35
CA PHE A 100 -7.18 9.92 -7.41
C PHE A 100 -8.26 10.45 -6.47
N GLN A 101 -9.35 9.70 -6.36
CA GLN A 101 -10.28 9.80 -5.24
C GLN A 101 -9.62 9.20 -3.99
N LEU A 102 -9.29 10.03 -3.02
CA LEU A 102 -8.63 9.60 -1.79
C LEU A 102 -9.67 9.44 -0.68
N ILE A 103 -9.80 8.23 -0.17
CA ILE A 103 -10.66 7.86 0.96
C ILE A 103 -9.80 7.91 2.21
N GLU A 104 -9.94 8.98 2.99
CA GLU A 104 -9.15 9.20 4.19
C GLU A 104 -9.74 8.44 5.38
N ILE A 105 -8.95 7.56 5.98
CA ILE A 105 -9.39 6.83 7.18
C ILE A 105 -9.27 7.70 8.44
N PRO A 106 -10.14 7.51 9.43
CA PRO A 106 -10.01 8.21 10.71
C PRO A 106 -8.82 7.66 11.52
N GLU A 107 -8.18 8.54 12.30
CA GLU A 107 -7.03 8.22 13.15
C GLU A 107 -7.25 6.98 14.02
N LYS A 108 -8.43 6.83 14.60
CA LYS A 108 -8.77 5.71 15.49
C LYS A 108 -8.81 4.34 14.78
N GLU A 109 -8.92 4.31 13.45
CA GLU A 109 -8.92 3.06 12.67
C GLU A 109 -7.55 2.78 12.01
N PHE A 110 -6.56 3.67 12.16
CA PHE A 110 -5.20 3.39 11.69
C PHE A 110 -4.53 2.26 12.49
N PRO A 111 -4.56 2.23 13.85
CA PRO A 111 -3.99 1.12 14.61
C PRO A 111 -4.67 -0.23 14.38
N THR A 112 -5.91 -0.23 13.91
CA THR A 112 -6.67 -1.44 13.58
C THR A 112 -6.59 -1.81 12.10
N MET A 113 -5.57 -1.27 11.39
CA MET A 113 -5.30 -1.57 9.99
C MET A 113 -6.40 -1.13 9.01
N GLY A 114 -7.06 0.01 9.28
CA GLY A 114 -8.11 0.54 8.42
C GLY A 114 -7.65 0.84 6.98
N THR A 115 -6.38 1.20 6.77
CA THR A 115 -5.80 1.38 5.43
C THR A 115 -5.50 0.09 4.70
N ASN A 116 -5.41 -1.04 5.41
CA ASN A 116 -5.02 -2.33 4.83
C ASN A 116 -6.21 -3.00 4.14
N VAL A 117 -6.49 -2.58 2.92
CA VAL A 117 -7.63 -3.03 2.12
C VAL A 117 -7.13 -3.72 0.86
N LEU A 118 -7.44 -5.02 0.73
CA LEU A 118 -7.09 -5.80 -0.45
C LEU A 118 -8.17 -5.64 -1.52
N ALA A 119 -7.80 -5.12 -2.69
CA ALA A 119 -8.67 -5.17 -3.86
C ALA A 119 -8.62 -6.57 -4.48
N LEU A 120 -9.72 -7.28 -4.48
CA LEU A 120 -9.90 -8.57 -5.17
C LEU A 120 -10.21 -8.38 -6.66
N ALA A 121 -10.89 -7.28 -6.98
CA ALA A 121 -11.16 -6.73 -8.29
C ALA A 121 -11.39 -5.21 -8.13
N PRO A 122 -11.47 -4.43 -9.20
CA PRO A 122 -11.83 -3.02 -9.09
C PRO A 122 -13.09 -2.84 -8.26
N ARG A 123 -13.01 -2.04 -7.18
CA ARG A 123 -14.08 -1.77 -6.20
C ARG A 123 -14.63 -2.99 -5.44
N LYS A 124 -14.00 -4.16 -5.53
CA LYS A 124 -14.29 -5.32 -4.67
C LYS A 124 -13.18 -5.50 -3.65
N CYS A 125 -13.50 -5.19 -2.41
CA CYS A 125 -12.51 -5.02 -1.35
C CYS A 125 -12.68 -6.08 -0.26
N LEU A 126 -11.55 -6.51 0.32
CA LEU A 126 -11.49 -7.31 1.52
C LEU A 126 -10.70 -6.55 2.58
N MET A 127 -11.26 -6.41 3.79
CA MET A 127 -10.60 -5.75 4.90
C MET A 127 -10.88 -6.45 6.23
N LEU A 128 -10.09 -6.08 7.24
CA LEU A 128 -10.25 -6.58 8.60
C LEU A 128 -11.52 -6.01 9.24
N GLU A 129 -12.26 -6.84 9.99
CA GLU A 129 -13.33 -6.36 10.89
C GLU A 129 -12.77 -5.36 11.92
N GLY A 130 -13.65 -4.51 12.48
CA GLY A 130 -13.26 -3.52 13.49
C GLY A 130 -12.99 -2.12 12.94
N ASN A 131 -13.14 -1.91 11.61
CA ASN A 131 -12.97 -0.63 10.95
C ASN A 131 -14.28 -0.14 10.28
N PRO A 132 -15.35 0.11 11.08
CA PRO A 132 -16.68 0.38 10.52
C PRO A 132 -16.79 1.68 9.75
N ILE A 133 -15.97 2.69 10.08
CA ILE A 133 -15.99 3.98 9.39
C ILE A 133 -15.33 3.86 8.04
N THR A 134 -14.14 3.26 7.98
CA THR A 134 -13.45 3.00 6.70
C THR A 134 -14.31 2.13 5.78
N LYS A 135 -14.95 1.08 6.33
CA LYS A 135 -15.89 0.25 5.56
C LYS A 135 -16.98 1.09 4.93
N ARG A 136 -17.64 1.94 5.72
CA ARG A 136 -18.70 2.82 5.22
C ARG A 136 -18.20 3.80 4.16
N LEU A 137 -17.05 4.43 4.36
CA LEU A 137 -16.46 5.36 3.39
C LEU A 137 -16.17 4.67 2.04
N LEU A 138 -15.72 3.42 2.07
CA LEU A 138 -15.53 2.60 0.87
C LEU A 138 -16.88 2.30 0.19
N GLU A 139 -17.89 1.91 0.95
CA GLU A 139 -19.25 1.63 0.43
C GLU A 139 -19.88 2.89 -0.16
N ASP A 140 -19.75 4.06 0.49
CA ASP A 140 -20.21 5.37 0.00
C ASP A 140 -19.46 5.77 -1.30
N ALA A 141 -18.21 5.32 -1.48
CA ALA A 141 -17.44 5.50 -2.71
C ALA A 141 -17.78 4.45 -3.80
N GLY A 142 -18.76 3.59 -3.55
CA GLY A 142 -19.24 2.58 -4.52
C GLY A 142 -18.45 1.28 -4.53
N CYS A 143 -17.73 0.96 -3.46
CA CYS A 143 -17.05 -0.32 -3.31
C CYS A 143 -17.96 -1.38 -2.68
N GLU A 144 -17.85 -2.63 -3.16
CA GLU A 144 -18.35 -3.81 -2.45
C GLU A 144 -17.30 -4.23 -1.41
N VAL A 145 -17.66 -4.22 -0.12
CA VAL A 145 -16.69 -4.46 0.96
C VAL A 145 -17.03 -5.72 1.73
N MET A 146 -16.17 -6.71 1.63
CA MET A 146 -16.15 -7.90 2.47
C MET A 146 -15.24 -7.70 3.67
N THR A 147 -15.64 -8.25 4.81
CA THR A 147 -14.81 -8.24 6.02
C THR A 147 -14.53 -9.65 6.51
N TYR A 148 -13.43 -9.82 7.23
CA TYR A 148 -13.06 -11.06 7.89
C TYR A 148 -12.53 -10.81 9.30
N ARG A 149 -12.69 -11.83 10.15
CA ARG A 149 -12.10 -11.83 11.49
C ARG A 149 -10.62 -12.17 11.41
N GLY A 150 -9.77 -11.28 11.90
CA GLY A 150 -8.32 -11.49 11.83
C GLY A 150 -7.67 -11.92 13.15
N ASN A 151 -8.42 -12.43 14.11
CA ASN A 151 -7.98 -12.66 15.48
C ASN A 151 -6.74 -13.55 15.58
N GLU A 152 -6.63 -14.57 14.71
CA GLU A 152 -5.55 -15.55 14.82
C GLU A 152 -4.29 -15.19 14.04
N ILE A 153 -4.43 -14.52 12.89
CA ILE A 153 -3.29 -14.16 12.04
C ILE A 153 -3.08 -12.64 12.06
N SER A 154 -4.02 -11.87 11.57
CA SER A 154 -3.83 -10.43 11.33
C SER A 154 -3.54 -9.65 12.60
N LEU A 155 -4.32 -9.84 13.66
CA LEU A 155 -4.12 -9.10 14.92
C LEU A 155 -2.89 -9.58 15.70
N LYS A 156 -2.55 -10.89 15.62
CA LYS A 156 -1.37 -11.43 16.31
C LYS A 156 -0.06 -11.13 15.58
N ALA A 157 -0.08 -11.07 14.26
CA ALA A 157 1.09 -10.83 13.43
C ALA A 157 1.18 -9.38 12.90
N GLU A 158 0.25 -8.50 13.32
CA GLU A 158 0.18 -7.09 12.90
C GLU A 158 0.15 -6.92 11.37
N GLY A 159 -0.55 -7.83 10.67
CA GLY A 159 -0.62 -7.85 9.21
C GLY A 159 -2.03 -8.06 8.67
N GLY A 160 -2.54 -7.10 7.89
CA GLY A 160 -3.84 -7.18 7.22
C GLY A 160 -3.80 -7.99 5.92
N PRO A 161 -4.87 -7.99 5.13
CA PRO A 161 -5.00 -8.85 3.96
C PRO A 161 -3.96 -8.55 2.87
N THR A 162 -3.49 -7.31 2.73
CA THR A 162 -2.42 -6.98 1.77
C THR A 162 -1.06 -7.50 2.22
N CYS A 163 -0.82 -7.62 3.53
CA CYS A 163 0.41 -8.18 4.08
C CYS A 163 0.49 -9.70 3.92
N LEU A 164 -0.68 -10.37 3.92
CA LEU A 164 -0.80 -11.82 3.84
C LEU A 164 -0.87 -12.35 2.40
N THR A 165 -0.95 -11.46 1.41
CA THR A 165 -1.15 -11.83 0.01
C THR A 165 -0.26 -11.02 -0.92
N ARG A 166 0.01 -11.57 -2.10
CA ARG A 166 0.63 -10.82 -3.20
C ARG A 166 -0.08 -11.22 -4.49
N PRO A 167 -0.87 -10.35 -5.10
CA PRO A 167 -1.50 -10.65 -6.37
C PRO A 167 -0.45 -10.91 -7.45
N ILE A 168 -0.58 -12.03 -8.16
CA ILE A 168 0.27 -12.39 -9.31
C ILE A 168 -0.42 -11.95 -10.60
N TRP A 169 -1.73 -12.08 -10.64
CA TRP A 169 -2.56 -11.77 -11.80
C TRP A 169 -3.91 -11.24 -11.33
N ARG A 170 -4.39 -10.17 -11.94
CA ARG A 170 -5.70 -9.58 -11.61
C ARG A 170 -6.73 -9.65 -12.76
N GLY A 171 -6.38 -10.34 -13.84
CA GLY A 171 -7.19 -10.37 -15.06
C GLY A 171 -6.98 -9.13 -15.95
N GLU A 172 -7.63 -9.13 -17.09
CA GLU A 172 -7.77 -7.96 -17.97
C GLU A 172 -8.99 -7.12 -17.53
#